data_0586897efe3c8593d859f0281b9aa9eb
#
_entry.id   0586897efe3c8593d859f0281b9aa9eb
#
_cell.length_a   1.000
_cell.length_b   1.000
_cell.length_c   1.000
_cell.angle_alpha   90.00
_cell.angle_beta   90.00
_cell.angle_gamma   90.00
#
_symmetry.space_group_name_H-M   'P 1'
#
loop_
_entity.id
_entity.type
_entity.pdbx_description
1 polymer ?
#
loop_
_entity_poly.entity_id
_entity_poly.type
_entity_poly.pdbx_seq_one_letter_code
_entity_poly.pdbx_strand_id
1 'polypeptide(L)'
;VTTLCQSNYCNEVLDELQGYGVKVLASRCVGYNHMNCDYARSLGFRLCNGAYAPNGVAEYTVMAILMCIRKFKKALYNTNDNDFTLKGKMGRELRTMTVGVMGTGKIGYTVIKCLSGFGCRILANDVYQNDAVRQYAEYVDLDTLYRESDIITIHTPLLPETTGMIDREAIAKMK
;
A
#
# COMPACT_ATOMS: atom_id res chain seq x y z
N VAL A 1 -26.03 6.17 4.43
CA VAL A 1 -25.62 4.93 3.73
C VAL A 1 -24.16 4.65 4.01
N THR A 2 -23.80 3.38 4.22
CA THR A 2 -22.39 2.95 4.32
C THR A 2 -21.96 2.28 3.02
N THR A 3 -20.73 2.56 2.58
CA THR A 3 -20.18 2.09 1.31
C THR A 3 -18.99 1.16 1.54
N LEU A 4 -18.75 0.24 0.63
CA LEU A 4 -17.56 -0.61 0.59
C LEU A 4 -16.70 -0.27 -0.64
N CYS A 5 -15.40 -0.44 -0.55
CA CYS A 5 -14.46 -0.17 -1.65
C CYS A 5 -14.65 -1.05 -2.89
N GLN A 6 -15.44 -2.11 -2.79
CA GLN A 6 -15.78 -3.01 -3.89
C GLN A 6 -16.96 -2.51 -4.74
N SER A 7 -17.70 -1.51 -4.25
CA SER A 7 -18.87 -0.95 -4.94
C SER A 7 -18.47 0.35 -5.64
N ASN A 8 -18.85 0.51 -6.89
CA ASN A 8 -18.62 1.75 -7.64
C ASN A 8 -19.80 2.72 -7.42
N TYR A 9 -19.54 3.85 -6.81
CA TYR A 9 -20.49 4.93 -6.61
C TYR A 9 -20.28 5.99 -7.71
N CYS A 10 -20.70 5.62 -8.95
CA CYS A 10 -20.72 6.52 -10.09
C CYS A 10 -21.81 7.61 -9.93
N ASN A 11 -21.82 8.59 -10.81
CA ASN A 11 -22.72 9.73 -10.71
C ASN A 11 -24.20 9.32 -10.68
N GLU A 12 -24.59 8.34 -11.50
CA GLU A 12 -25.97 7.84 -11.59
C GLU A 12 -26.44 7.24 -10.26
N VAL A 13 -25.58 6.48 -9.58
CA VAL A 13 -25.88 5.92 -8.25
C VAL A 13 -26.00 7.03 -7.21
N LEU A 14 -25.17 8.06 -7.29
CA LEU A 14 -25.23 9.21 -6.39
C LEU A 14 -26.51 10.02 -6.58
N ASP A 15 -26.96 10.21 -7.83
CA ASP A 15 -28.23 10.87 -8.15
C ASP A 15 -29.42 10.10 -7.56
N GLU A 16 -29.42 8.78 -7.73
CA GLU A 16 -30.47 7.92 -7.19
C GLU A 16 -30.52 8.00 -5.65
N LEU A 17 -29.38 7.92 -4.98
CA LEU A 17 -29.30 8.05 -3.53
C LEU A 17 -29.76 9.42 -3.02
N GLN A 18 -29.47 10.48 -3.79
CA GLN A 18 -29.97 11.82 -3.47
C GLN A 18 -31.50 11.86 -3.60
N GLY A 19 -32.05 11.25 -4.65
CA GLY A 19 -33.51 11.14 -4.86
C GLY A 19 -34.22 10.42 -3.72
N TYR A 20 -33.57 9.45 -3.08
CA TYR A 20 -34.07 8.79 -1.85
C TYR A 20 -33.87 9.61 -0.56
N GLY A 21 -33.36 10.82 -0.66
CA GLY A 21 -33.15 11.72 0.50
C GLY A 21 -31.96 11.37 1.36
N VAL A 22 -31.01 10.57 0.88
CA VAL A 22 -29.76 10.27 1.58
C VAL A 22 -28.95 11.56 1.75
N LYS A 23 -28.40 11.81 2.95
CA LYS A 23 -27.61 13.00 3.28
C LYS A 23 -26.16 12.71 3.62
N VAL A 24 -25.85 11.48 4.00
CA VAL A 24 -24.52 11.09 4.47
C VAL A 24 -24.09 9.80 3.79
N LEU A 25 -22.87 9.81 3.25
CA LEU A 25 -22.20 8.62 2.72
C LEU A 25 -20.95 8.36 3.57
N ALA A 26 -20.88 7.17 4.15
CA ALA A 26 -19.79 6.76 5.01
C ALA A 26 -19.04 5.57 4.39
N SER A 27 -17.83 5.78 3.89
CA SER A 27 -16.98 4.69 3.44
C SER A 27 -16.48 3.88 4.65
N ARG A 28 -16.65 2.57 4.60
CA ARG A 28 -16.09 1.65 5.60
C ARG A 28 -14.60 1.39 5.39
N CYS A 29 -14.02 1.92 4.31
CA CYS A 29 -12.62 1.80 3.93
C CYS A 29 -11.89 3.11 4.19
N VAL A 30 -10.56 3.06 4.37
CA VAL A 30 -9.73 4.27 4.42
C VAL A 30 -9.68 4.93 3.04
N GLY A 31 -9.48 4.14 1.98
CA GLY A 31 -9.56 4.61 0.60
C GLY A 31 -11.00 4.92 0.17
N TYR A 32 -11.15 5.89 -0.71
CA TYR A 32 -12.46 6.36 -1.18
C TYR A 32 -12.54 6.57 -2.70
N ASN A 33 -11.62 6.00 -3.45
CA ASN A 33 -11.55 6.12 -4.92
C ASN A 33 -12.73 5.48 -5.66
N HIS A 34 -13.51 4.65 -4.97
CA HIS A 34 -14.73 4.02 -5.46
C HIS A 34 -15.93 4.98 -5.51
N MET A 35 -15.74 6.23 -5.11
CA MET A 35 -16.78 7.25 -5.05
C MET A 35 -16.29 8.54 -5.72
N ASN A 36 -17.11 9.12 -6.60
CA ASN A 36 -16.87 10.46 -7.11
C ASN A 36 -17.19 11.50 -6.02
N CYS A 37 -16.18 11.78 -5.19
CA CYS A 37 -16.35 12.64 -4.00
C CYS A 37 -16.74 14.08 -4.34
N ASP A 38 -16.23 14.62 -5.45
CA ASP A 38 -16.52 16.00 -5.83
C ASP A 38 -17.95 16.12 -6.33
N TYR A 39 -18.40 15.18 -7.14
CA TYR A 39 -19.80 15.11 -7.56
C TYR A 39 -20.73 14.88 -6.37
N ALA A 40 -20.40 13.98 -5.46
CA ALA A 40 -21.21 13.75 -4.26
C ALA A 40 -21.34 15.02 -3.39
N ARG A 41 -20.24 15.79 -3.23
CA ARG A 41 -20.30 17.08 -2.52
C ARG A 41 -21.17 18.10 -3.23
N SER A 42 -21.13 18.17 -4.57
CA SER A 42 -22.00 19.06 -5.36
C SER A 42 -23.48 18.76 -5.18
N LEU A 43 -23.82 17.49 -4.93
CA LEU A 43 -25.19 17.05 -4.61
C LEU A 43 -25.59 17.28 -3.13
N GLY A 44 -24.68 17.83 -2.31
CA GLY A 44 -24.94 18.14 -0.90
C GLY A 44 -24.73 16.99 0.07
N PHE A 45 -24.10 15.89 -0.35
CA PHE A 45 -23.74 14.80 0.56
C PHE A 45 -22.64 15.22 1.55
N ARG A 46 -22.79 14.82 2.82
CA ARG A 46 -21.68 14.78 3.76
C ARG A 46 -20.94 13.44 3.61
N LEU A 47 -19.62 13.52 3.42
CA LEU A 47 -18.77 12.37 3.20
C LEU A 47 -17.91 12.12 4.43
N CYS A 48 -17.80 10.88 4.85
CA CYS A 48 -16.83 10.43 5.82
C CYS A 48 -16.26 9.07 5.45
N ASN A 49 -15.09 8.76 5.94
CA ASN A 49 -14.45 7.45 5.76
C ASN A 49 -14.04 6.83 7.09
N GLY A 50 -13.80 5.53 7.09
CA GLY A 50 -13.34 4.80 8.26
C GLY A 50 -11.87 5.12 8.55
N ALA A 51 -11.58 5.43 9.82
CA ALA A 51 -10.22 5.44 10.34
C ALA A 51 -10.03 4.21 11.22
N TYR A 52 -8.98 3.42 10.94
CA TYR A 52 -8.61 2.27 11.75
C TYR A 52 -7.11 2.27 12.02
N ALA A 53 -6.68 1.47 13.00
CA ALA A 53 -5.27 1.31 13.30
C ALA A 53 -4.52 0.75 12.09
N PRO A 54 -3.36 1.29 11.71
CA PRO A 54 -2.62 0.88 10.52
C PRO A 54 -1.96 -0.50 10.63
N ASN A 55 -1.94 -1.07 11.83
CA ASN A 55 -1.19 -2.29 12.16
C ASN A 55 -1.56 -3.48 11.28
N GLY A 56 -2.85 -3.76 11.10
CA GLY A 56 -3.28 -4.90 10.29
C GLY A 56 -2.79 -4.84 8.84
N VAL A 57 -2.82 -3.65 8.22
CA VAL A 57 -2.28 -3.45 6.86
C VAL A 57 -0.77 -3.56 6.85
N ALA A 58 -0.09 -3.01 7.86
CA ALA A 58 1.37 -3.08 7.96
C ALA A 58 1.86 -4.52 8.16
N GLU A 59 1.23 -5.28 9.05
CA GLU A 59 1.54 -6.69 9.29
C GLU A 59 1.31 -7.53 8.03
N TYR A 60 0.20 -7.30 7.32
CA TYR A 60 -0.07 -7.97 6.05
C TYR A 60 0.99 -7.65 5.01
N THR A 61 1.43 -6.39 4.92
CA THR A 61 2.50 -5.96 4.01
C THR A 61 3.82 -6.69 4.31
N VAL A 62 4.22 -6.75 5.56
CA VAL A 62 5.44 -7.47 5.99
C VAL A 62 5.33 -8.96 5.71
N MET A 63 4.18 -9.56 5.99
CA MET A 63 3.90 -10.95 5.64
C MET A 63 4.06 -11.19 4.14
N ALA A 64 3.46 -10.34 3.29
CA ALA A 64 3.54 -10.47 1.84
C ALA A 64 4.99 -10.36 1.34
N ILE A 65 5.78 -9.41 1.87
CA ILE A 65 7.20 -9.27 1.59
C ILE A 65 7.94 -10.58 1.92
N LEU A 66 7.76 -11.10 3.12
CA LEU A 66 8.42 -12.34 3.56
C LEU A 66 8.00 -13.54 2.68
N MET A 67 6.74 -13.65 2.34
CA MET A 67 6.24 -14.73 1.46
C MET A 67 6.92 -14.67 0.08
N CYS A 68 7.11 -13.48 -0.49
CA CYS A 68 7.78 -13.28 -1.77
C CYS A 68 9.26 -13.68 -1.70
N ILE A 69 10.03 -13.09 -0.77
CA ILE A 69 11.47 -13.33 -0.71
C ILE A 69 11.83 -14.74 -0.25
N ARG A 70 10.97 -15.40 0.52
CA ARG A 70 11.13 -16.79 0.97
C ARG A 70 10.52 -17.82 0.01
N LYS A 71 9.98 -17.37 -1.12
CA LYS A 71 9.34 -18.23 -2.14
C LYS A 71 8.27 -19.16 -1.55
N PHE A 72 7.51 -18.63 -0.57
CA PHE A 72 6.58 -19.42 0.24
C PHE A 72 5.55 -20.17 -0.62
N LYS A 73 4.97 -19.50 -1.62
CA LYS A 73 3.99 -20.12 -2.53
C LYS A 73 4.55 -21.36 -3.20
N LYS A 74 5.79 -21.28 -3.71
CA LYS A 74 6.45 -22.43 -4.35
C LYS A 74 6.70 -23.57 -3.37
N ALA A 75 7.17 -23.25 -2.16
CA ALA A 75 7.39 -24.25 -1.12
C ALA A 75 6.09 -24.96 -0.75
N LEU A 76 4.98 -24.20 -0.59
CA LEU A 76 3.68 -24.76 -0.27
C LEU A 76 3.15 -25.72 -1.35
N TYR A 77 3.24 -25.34 -2.64
CA TYR A 77 2.83 -26.23 -3.73
C TYR A 77 3.65 -27.53 -3.77
N ASN A 78 4.96 -27.41 -3.65
CA ASN A 78 5.83 -28.59 -3.68
C ASN A 78 5.58 -29.52 -2.47
N THR A 79 5.23 -28.95 -1.30
CA THR A 79 4.88 -29.77 -0.13
C THR A 79 3.60 -30.58 -0.38
N ASN A 80 2.61 -30.02 -1.09
CA ASN A 80 1.39 -30.74 -1.47
C ASN A 80 1.69 -31.92 -2.42
N ASP A 81 2.75 -31.80 -3.21
CA ASP A 81 3.24 -32.85 -4.12
C ASP A 81 4.27 -33.78 -3.45
N ASN A 82 4.44 -33.71 -2.12
CA ASN A 82 5.45 -34.46 -1.34
C ASN A 82 6.90 -34.21 -1.80
N ASP A 83 7.17 -33.06 -2.46
CA ASP A 83 8.52 -32.62 -2.81
C ASP A 83 9.11 -31.72 -1.71
N PHE A 84 9.94 -32.30 -0.86
CA PHE A 84 10.64 -31.59 0.24
C PHE A 84 12.06 -31.14 -0.14
N THR A 85 12.46 -31.23 -1.41
CA THR A 85 13.78 -30.78 -1.84
C THR A 85 13.93 -29.26 -1.72
N LEU A 86 15.16 -28.79 -1.55
CA LEU A 86 15.46 -27.35 -1.49
C LEU A 86 15.68 -26.71 -2.85
N LYS A 87 15.72 -27.50 -3.92
CA LYS A 87 16.04 -27.02 -5.28
C LYS A 87 15.05 -25.92 -5.73
N GLY A 88 15.57 -24.72 -5.96
CA GLY A 88 14.79 -23.57 -6.42
C GLY A 88 13.84 -22.98 -5.38
N LYS A 89 13.85 -23.46 -4.11
CA LYS A 89 13.03 -22.98 -3.00
C LYS A 89 13.79 -22.09 -2.00
N MET A 90 15.11 -22.00 -2.12
CA MET A 90 15.90 -21.09 -1.28
C MET A 90 15.52 -19.64 -1.58
N GLY A 91 15.18 -18.93 -0.52
CA GLY A 91 14.87 -17.50 -0.56
C GLY A 91 16.06 -16.64 -0.10
N ARG A 92 15.82 -15.34 0.02
CA ARG A 92 16.78 -14.36 0.55
C ARG A 92 16.41 -13.97 1.98
N GLU A 93 17.38 -13.46 2.73
CA GLU A 93 17.17 -12.89 4.07
C GLU A 93 16.85 -11.40 3.94
N LEU A 94 15.80 -10.95 4.60
CA LEU A 94 15.37 -9.55 4.54
C LEU A 94 16.47 -8.58 5.03
N ARG A 95 17.23 -8.96 6.06
CA ARG A 95 18.33 -8.14 6.60
C ARG A 95 19.42 -7.79 5.59
N THR A 96 19.55 -8.57 4.50
CA THR A 96 20.54 -8.31 3.44
C THR A 96 19.97 -7.50 2.27
N MET A 97 18.74 -7.01 2.41
CA MET A 97 18.00 -6.33 1.33
C MET A 97 17.74 -4.88 1.70
N THR A 98 17.49 -4.08 0.67
CA THR A 98 16.99 -2.71 0.80
C THR A 98 15.51 -2.69 0.47
N VAL A 99 14.71 -2.12 1.36
CA VAL A 99 13.25 -1.95 1.16
C VAL A 99 12.93 -0.48 0.94
N GLY A 100 12.36 -0.16 -0.21
CA GLY A 100 11.83 1.16 -0.53
C GLY A 100 10.37 1.28 -0.11
N VAL A 101 10.04 2.32 0.64
CA VAL A 101 8.69 2.62 1.11
C VAL A 101 8.24 3.94 0.51
N MET A 102 7.25 3.90 -0.38
CA MET A 102 6.64 5.07 -1.00
C MET A 102 5.38 5.45 -0.25
N GLY A 103 5.37 6.66 0.33
CA GLY A 103 4.32 7.11 1.24
C GLY A 103 4.63 6.74 2.70
N THR A 104 4.85 7.76 3.54
CA THR A 104 5.21 7.61 4.96
C THR A 104 4.11 8.09 5.92
N GLY A 105 2.87 8.07 5.44
CA GLY A 105 1.68 8.29 6.27
C GLY A 105 1.52 7.22 7.36
N LYS A 106 0.37 7.15 8.00
CA LYS A 106 0.12 6.22 9.12
C LYS A 106 0.50 4.76 8.80
N ILE A 107 0.12 4.26 7.61
CA ILE A 107 0.41 2.88 7.20
C ILE A 107 1.89 2.72 6.88
N GLY A 108 2.46 3.55 6.01
CA GLY A 108 3.87 3.44 5.61
C GLY A 108 4.83 3.58 6.78
N TYR A 109 4.57 4.52 7.71
CA TYR A 109 5.33 4.64 8.94
C TYR A 109 5.29 3.34 9.78
N THR A 110 4.10 2.74 9.92
CA THR A 110 3.97 1.50 10.69
C THR A 110 4.68 0.33 9.99
N VAL A 111 4.63 0.26 8.66
CA VAL A 111 5.41 -0.72 7.87
C VAL A 111 6.90 -0.54 8.11
N ILE A 112 7.42 0.69 8.04
CA ILE A 112 8.83 1.02 8.32
C ILE A 112 9.22 0.55 9.73
N LYS A 113 8.38 0.84 10.72
CA LYS A 113 8.62 0.44 12.10
C LYS A 113 8.63 -1.09 12.26
N CYS A 114 7.75 -1.83 11.59
CA CYS A 114 7.79 -3.29 11.59
C CYS A 114 9.04 -3.84 10.90
N LEU A 115 9.43 -3.25 9.76
CA LEU A 115 10.60 -3.67 8.98
C LEU A 115 11.91 -3.40 9.71
N SER A 116 12.00 -2.36 10.54
CA SER A 116 13.22 -2.02 11.28
C SER A 116 13.69 -3.15 12.20
N GLY A 117 12.76 -3.95 12.72
CA GLY A 117 13.09 -5.13 13.53
C GLY A 117 13.84 -6.25 12.79
N PHE A 118 13.82 -6.26 11.45
CA PHE A 118 14.56 -7.23 10.63
C PHE A 118 15.99 -6.79 10.31
N GLY A 119 16.38 -5.56 10.64
CA GLY A 119 17.72 -5.03 10.39
C GLY A 119 18.05 -4.80 8.91
N CYS A 120 17.04 -4.69 8.04
CA CYS A 120 17.22 -4.32 6.63
C CYS A 120 17.43 -2.81 6.48
N ARG A 121 18.08 -2.39 5.38
CA ARG A 121 18.13 -0.98 5.01
C ARG A 121 16.75 -0.55 4.50
N ILE A 122 16.25 0.60 4.98
CA ILE A 122 14.94 1.12 4.58
C ILE A 122 15.13 2.49 3.97
N LEU A 123 14.66 2.65 2.73
CA LEU A 123 14.56 3.92 2.02
C LEU A 123 13.11 4.39 2.04
N ALA A 124 12.90 5.67 2.23
CA ALA A 124 11.57 6.28 2.29
C ALA A 124 11.45 7.42 1.26
N ASN A 125 10.27 7.55 0.68
CA ASN A 125 9.92 8.70 -0.16
C ASN A 125 8.52 9.18 0.18
N ASP A 126 8.37 10.48 0.40
CA ASP A 126 7.09 11.15 0.59
C ASP A 126 7.27 12.64 0.30
N VAL A 127 6.21 13.29 -0.15
CA VAL A 127 6.16 14.75 -0.29
C VAL A 127 6.13 15.45 1.07
N TYR A 128 5.56 14.80 2.10
CA TYR A 128 5.53 15.26 3.49
C TYR A 128 6.38 14.35 4.36
N GLN A 129 7.61 14.78 4.63
CA GLN A 129 8.53 13.99 5.44
C GLN A 129 8.12 14.03 6.92
N ASN A 130 8.11 12.85 7.53
CA ASN A 130 7.81 12.66 8.95
C ASN A 130 9.10 12.38 9.72
N ASP A 131 9.45 13.26 10.67
CA ASP A 131 10.68 13.11 11.45
C ASP A 131 10.75 11.81 12.25
N ALA A 132 9.61 11.25 12.67
CA ALA A 132 9.57 9.95 13.32
C ALA A 132 10.05 8.80 12.42
N VAL A 133 9.98 8.95 11.10
CA VAL A 133 10.48 7.97 10.13
C VAL A 133 12.00 7.97 10.08
N ARG A 134 12.65 9.11 10.25
CA ARG A 134 14.11 9.29 10.15
C ARG A 134 14.92 8.44 11.14
N GLN A 135 14.30 7.98 12.24
CA GLN A 135 14.94 7.05 13.19
C GLN A 135 15.09 5.63 12.60
N TYR A 136 14.36 5.29 11.55
CA TYR A 136 14.28 3.93 11.00
C TYR A 136 14.61 3.84 9.51
N ALA A 137 14.47 4.94 8.78
CA ALA A 137 14.61 4.97 7.32
C ALA A 137 15.29 6.27 6.85
N GLU A 138 15.98 6.17 5.71
CA GLU A 138 16.59 7.28 5.01
C GLU A 138 15.60 7.83 3.96
N TYR A 139 15.31 9.13 4.01
CA TYR A 139 14.53 9.78 2.94
C TYR A 139 15.40 10.04 1.73
N VAL A 140 14.93 9.56 0.58
CA VAL A 140 15.60 9.71 -0.71
C VAL A 140 14.61 10.17 -1.80
N ASP A 141 15.14 10.61 -2.93
CA ASP A 141 14.34 10.83 -4.13
C ASP A 141 13.84 9.50 -4.74
N LEU A 142 12.83 9.59 -5.64
CA LEU A 142 12.24 8.41 -6.26
C LEU A 142 13.25 7.62 -7.11
N ASP A 143 14.14 8.31 -7.81
CA ASP A 143 15.13 7.66 -8.66
C ASP A 143 16.12 6.82 -7.85
N THR A 144 16.57 7.33 -6.72
CA THR A 144 17.41 6.60 -5.77
C THR A 144 16.65 5.42 -5.17
N LEU A 145 15.38 5.64 -4.76
CA LEU A 145 14.54 4.57 -4.23
C LEU A 145 14.38 3.42 -5.25
N TYR A 146 14.12 3.74 -6.52
CA TYR A 146 13.99 2.73 -7.57
C TYR A 146 15.29 1.95 -7.80
N ARG A 147 16.43 2.66 -7.91
CA ARG A 147 17.72 2.03 -8.20
C ARG A 147 18.25 1.17 -7.06
N GLU A 148 18.00 1.56 -5.82
CA GLU A 148 18.65 0.92 -4.68
C GLU A 148 17.77 -0.10 -3.96
N SER A 149 16.45 -0.11 -4.20
CA SER A 149 15.56 -1.03 -3.53
C SER A 149 15.55 -2.42 -4.19
N ASP A 150 15.59 -3.44 -3.37
CA ASP A 150 15.31 -4.83 -3.77
C ASP A 150 13.81 -5.13 -3.71
N ILE A 151 13.08 -4.38 -2.89
CA ILE A 151 11.63 -4.47 -2.69
C ILE A 151 11.09 -3.06 -2.60
N ILE A 152 9.98 -2.80 -3.26
CA ILE A 152 9.25 -1.52 -3.14
C ILE A 152 7.84 -1.82 -2.65
N THR A 153 7.39 -1.05 -1.65
CA THR A 153 6.03 -1.10 -1.15
C THR A 153 5.41 0.29 -1.19
N ILE A 154 4.15 0.38 -1.64
CA ILE A 154 3.48 1.64 -1.94
C ILE A 154 2.32 1.84 -0.97
N HIS A 155 2.33 2.98 -0.28
CA HIS A 155 1.34 3.38 0.71
C HIS A 155 0.84 4.81 0.47
N THR A 156 1.01 5.31 -0.75
CA THR A 156 0.47 6.60 -1.18
C THR A 156 -1.02 6.48 -1.50
N PRO A 157 -1.83 7.52 -1.28
CA PRO A 157 -3.19 7.55 -1.80
C PRO A 157 -3.19 7.59 -3.34
N LEU A 158 -4.27 7.13 -3.97
CA LEU A 158 -4.47 7.30 -5.39
C LEU A 158 -4.97 8.73 -5.66
N LEU A 159 -4.10 9.55 -6.19
CA LEU A 159 -4.34 10.95 -6.57
C LEU A 159 -3.96 11.13 -8.05
N PRO A 160 -4.35 12.23 -8.71
CA PRO A 160 -3.88 12.52 -10.06
C PRO A 160 -2.36 12.43 -10.19
N GLU A 161 -1.62 12.94 -9.19
CA GLU A 161 -0.15 12.99 -9.16
C GLU A 161 0.50 11.62 -8.88
N THR A 162 -0.22 10.70 -8.26
CA THR A 162 0.28 9.35 -7.94
C THR A 162 -0.26 8.27 -8.88
N THR A 163 -1.19 8.65 -9.76
CA THR A 163 -1.75 7.72 -10.75
C THR A 163 -0.68 7.33 -11.76
N GLY A 164 -0.42 6.02 -11.89
CA GLY A 164 0.56 5.50 -12.84
C GLY A 164 2.01 5.75 -12.45
N MET A 165 2.32 6.11 -11.19
CA MET A 165 3.68 6.41 -10.73
C MET A 165 4.69 5.26 -10.89
N ILE A 166 4.22 4.03 -11.04
CA ILE A 166 5.05 2.89 -11.45
C ILE A 166 4.76 2.62 -12.92
N ASP A 167 5.38 3.38 -13.75
CA ASP A 167 5.31 3.27 -15.21
C ASP A 167 6.50 2.50 -15.77
N ARG A 168 6.59 2.44 -17.11
CA ARG A 168 7.70 1.77 -17.81
C ARG A 168 9.05 2.39 -17.49
N GLU A 169 9.12 3.71 -17.31
CA GLU A 169 10.37 4.42 -17.03
C GLU A 169 10.82 4.14 -15.58
N ALA A 170 9.89 4.17 -14.63
CA ALA A 170 10.16 3.78 -13.25
C ALA A 170 10.67 2.34 -13.16
N ILE A 171 10.02 1.40 -13.86
CA ILE A 171 10.45 -0.02 -13.90
C ILE A 171 11.85 -0.16 -14.53
N ALA A 172 12.17 0.60 -15.57
CA ALA A 172 13.48 0.54 -16.22
C ALA A 172 14.63 1.03 -15.31
N LYS A 173 14.32 1.79 -14.25
CA LYS A 173 15.29 2.24 -13.25
C LYS A 173 15.49 1.26 -12.09
N MET A 174 14.60 0.26 -11.95
CA MET A 174 14.63 -0.71 -10.86
C MET A 174 15.72 -1.78 -11.08
N LYS A 175 16.13 -2.45 -9.97
CA LYS A 175 17.04 -3.60 -10.01
C LYS A 175 16.44 -4.80 -10.74
#